data_94c0a9c8e50757cb5b4a924994ce5fe5
#
_entry.id   94c0a9c8e50757cb5b4a924994ce5fe5
#
_cell.length_a   1.000
_cell.length_b   1.000
_cell.length_c   1.000
_cell.angle_alpha   90.00
_cell.angle_beta   90.00
_cell.angle_gamma   90.00
#
_symmetry.space_group_name_H-M   'P 1'
#
loop_
_entity.id
_entity.type
_entity.pdbx_description
1 polymer ?
#
loop_
_entity_poly.entity_id
_entity_poly.type
_entity_poly.pdbx_seq_one_letter_code
_entity_poly.pdbx_strand_id
1 'polypeptide(L)'
;DIDSRTTQGLILSPTRELCLQITNELKLYGKYCKGLNVVAIYGGSSISDQAREVKRGAQIIVATPGRMKDMISRRMVDISKIQYSVLDEADEMLNMGFKEDITDILSHTPEDKNTWLFSATMPKEVATIAKKFMDNPTEITVGNKNESTSNVTHEYYLVNARDRYQALKRLADANPDIFSVIFCRTKRDTQKVAENLIEDGYSAGALHGDLSQNQRDLVMKSFRNNQIQMLVATDVAARGIDVDDITHV
;
A
#
# COMPACT_ATOMS: atom_id res chain seq x y z
N ASP A 1 19.43 14.33 -11.41
CA ASP A 1 19.68 15.76 -11.60
C ASP A 1 18.58 16.55 -10.87
N ILE A 2 18.95 17.21 -9.77
CA ILE A 2 18.01 17.96 -8.91
C ILE A 2 17.66 19.34 -9.45
N ASP A 3 18.44 19.87 -10.37
CA ASP A 3 18.18 21.16 -11.01
C ASP A 3 17.15 21.03 -12.14
N SER A 4 16.94 19.80 -12.62
CA SER A 4 15.92 19.50 -13.62
C SER A 4 14.51 19.49 -13.01
N ARG A 5 13.57 20.13 -13.68
CA ARG A 5 12.14 20.06 -13.33
C ARG A 5 11.44 18.82 -13.90
N THR A 6 12.17 17.97 -14.64
CA THR A 6 11.59 16.76 -15.25
C THR A 6 11.53 15.62 -14.26
N THR A 7 10.54 14.77 -14.39
CA THR A 7 10.42 13.56 -13.61
C THR A 7 11.43 12.52 -14.10
N GLN A 8 12.27 12.02 -13.20
CA GLN A 8 13.36 11.07 -13.48
C GLN A 8 13.11 9.72 -12.84
N GLY A 9 12.35 9.68 -11.74
CA GLY A 9 12.00 8.47 -11.03
C GLY A 9 10.48 8.30 -10.92
N LEU A 10 10.00 7.07 -11.18
CA LEU A 10 8.61 6.68 -10.99
C LEU A 10 8.56 5.44 -10.11
N ILE A 11 7.80 5.51 -9.03
CA ILE A 11 7.54 4.37 -8.15
C ILE A 11 6.05 4.09 -8.18
N LEU A 12 5.66 2.87 -8.54
CA LEU A 12 4.27 2.42 -8.48
C LEU A 12 4.06 1.54 -7.26
N SER A 13 2.98 1.78 -6.53
CA SER A 13 2.59 1.01 -5.34
C SER A 13 1.08 0.76 -5.33
N PRO A 14 0.58 -0.36 -4.73
CA PRO A 14 -0.82 -0.77 -4.82
C PRO A 14 -1.79 0.17 -4.11
N THR A 15 -1.36 0.78 -3.00
CA THR A 15 -2.25 1.52 -2.11
C THR A 15 -1.80 2.96 -1.89
N ARG A 16 -2.75 3.81 -1.51
CA ARG A 16 -2.48 5.18 -1.11
C ARG A 16 -1.54 5.23 0.10
N GLU A 17 -1.81 4.38 1.07
CA GLU A 17 -1.07 4.32 2.33
C GLU A 17 0.41 4.04 2.07
N LEU A 18 0.73 3.03 1.27
CA LEU A 18 2.11 2.72 0.87
C LEU A 18 2.73 3.83 0.00
N CYS A 19 1.95 4.40 -0.92
CA CYS A 19 2.39 5.54 -1.73
C CYS A 19 2.83 6.74 -0.85
N LEU A 20 2.05 7.07 0.17
CA LEU A 20 2.38 8.16 1.11
C LEU A 20 3.58 7.81 1.99
N GLN A 21 3.67 6.57 2.46
CA GLN A 21 4.79 6.09 3.26
C GLN A 21 6.10 6.18 2.47
N ILE A 22 6.16 5.61 1.27
CA ILE A 22 7.35 5.70 0.40
C ILE A 22 7.71 7.16 0.13
N THR A 23 6.71 8.02 -0.13
CA THR A 23 6.94 9.45 -0.36
C THR A 23 7.58 10.13 0.85
N ASN A 24 7.10 9.83 2.06
CA ASN A 24 7.62 10.41 3.30
C ASN A 24 9.05 9.93 3.58
N GLU A 25 9.34 8.65 3.40
CA GLU A 25 10.67 8.07 3.53
C GLU A 25 11.66 8.69 2.55
N LEU A 26 11.27 8.83 1.28
CA LEU A 26 12.10 9.47 0.27
C LEU A 26 12.38 10.95 0.60
N LYS A 27 11.40 11.69 1.13
CA LYS A 27 11.59 13.06 1.61
C LYS A 27 12.55 13.11 2.81
N LEU A 28 12.46 12.12 3.72
CA LEU A 28 13.36 12.01 4.87
C LEU A 28 14.80 11.72 4.42
N TYR A 29 15.01 10.75 3.55
CA TYR A 29 16.34 10.42 3.01
C TYR A 29 16.90 11.58 2.17
N GLY A 30 16.04 12.25 1.42
CA GLY A 30 16.40 13.36 0.55
C GLY A 30 16.50 14.73 1.24
N LYS A 31 16.33 14.82 2.58
CA LYS A 31 16.22 16.11 3.28
C LYS A 31 17.42 17.04 3.11
N TYR A 32 18.58 16.49 2.82
CA TYR A 32 19.81 17.27 2.55
C TYR A 32 20.06 17.52 1.05
N CYS A 33 19.25 16.94 0.17
CA CYS A 33 19.30 17.17 -1.27
C CYS A 33 18.47 18.40 -1.60
N LYS A 34 19.07 19.60 -1.54
CA LYS A 34 18.37 20.85 -1.84
C LYS A 34 17.81 20.82 -3.27
N GLY A 35 16.52 21.10 -3.43
CA GLY A 35 15.84 21.11 -4.73
C GLY A 35 15.15 19.80 -5.11
N LEU A 36 15.40 18.68 -4.38
CA LEU A 36 14.67 17.44 -4.60
C LEU A 36 13.22 17.61 -4.21
N ASN A 37 12.30 17.33 -5.15
CA ASN A 37 10.87 17.30 -4.92
C ASN A 37 10.31 15.90 -5.22
N VAL A 38 9.72 15.28 -4.20
CA VAL A 38 9.04 13.98 -4.29
C VAL A 38 7.55 14.21 -4.15
N VAL A 39 6.77 13.82 -5.15
CA VAL A 39 5.33 14.04 -5.23
C VAL A 39 4.57 12.71 -5.18
N ALA A 40 3.54 12.66 -4.32
CA ALA A 40 2.63 11.52 -4.23
C ALA A 40 1.41 11.72 -5.14
N ILE A 41 1.08 10.70 -5.95
CA ILE A 41 -0.07 10.67 -6.87
C ILE A 41 -0.98 9.48 -6.53
N TYR A 42 -2.18 9.73 -5.99
CA TYR A 42 -3.09 8.67 -5.53
C TYR A 42 -4.56 9.08 -5.62
N GLY A 43 -5.45 8.10 -5.62
CA GLY A 43 -6.89 8.31 -5.64
C GLY A 43 -7.46 8.88 -4.33
N GLY A 44 -8.69 9.40 -4.38
CA GLY A 44 -9.39 9.92 -3.20
C GLY A 44 -8.95 11.32 -2.75
N SER A 45 -8.10 12.01 -3.53
CA SER A 45 -7.65 13.37 -3.29
C SER A 45 -7.80 14.23 -4.55
N SER A 46 -7.73 15.55 -4.42
CA SER A 46 -7.85 16.50 -5.54
C SER A 46 -6.80 16.25 -6.61
N ILE A 47 -7.23 15.90 -7.83
CA ILE A 47 -6.33 15.71 -8.96
C ILE A 47 -5.66 17.02 -9.40
N SER A 48 -6.38 18.14 -9.28
CA SER A 48 -5.88 19.48 -9.66
C SER A 48 -4.74 19.91 -8.75
N ASP A 49 -4.79 19.58 -7.45
CA ASP A 49 -3.72 19.92 -6.51
C ASP A 49 -2.49 19.07 -6.78
N GLN A 50 -2.65 17.76 -7.01
CA GLN A 50 -1.56 16.86 -7.40
C GLN A 50 -0.91 17.32 -8.71
N ALA A 51 -1.71 17.69 -9.72
CA ALA A 51 -1.19 18.20 -10.98
C ALA A 51 -0.40 19.52 -10.79
N ARG A 52 -0.84 20.39 -9.88
CA ARG A 52 -0.14 21.63 -9.54
C ARG A 52 1.21 21.35 -8.88
N GLU A 53 1.28 20.35 -8.00
CA GLU A 53 2.53 19.93 -7.38
C GLU A 53 3.52 19.39 -8.42
N VAL A 54 3.07 18.52 -9.32
CA VAL A 54 3.89 18.00 -10.43
C VAL A 54 4.42 19.13 -11.33
N LYS A 55 3.58 20.10 -11.68
CA LYS A 55 3.98 21.24 -12.51
C LYS A 55 5.04 22.16 -11.89
N ARG A 56 5.17 22.19 -10.56
CA ARG A 56 6.24 22.90 -9.86
C ARG A 56 7.61 22.25 -10.05
N GLY A 57 7.64 21.05 -10.61
CA GLY A 57 8.80 20.18 -10.78
C GLY A 57 8.79 19.05 -9.77
N ALA A 58 8.76 17.81 -10.25
CA ALA A 58 8.80 16.61 -9.44
C ALA A 58 9.86 15.67 -10.03
N GLN A 59 11.02 15.58 -9.39
CA GLN A 59 12.07 14.68 -9.84
C GLN A 59 11.70 13.22 -9.60
N ILE A 60 10.95 12.95 -8.53
CA ILE A 60 10.44 11.61 -8.20
C ILE A 60 8.92 11.68 -8.01
N ILE A 61 8.22 10.76 -8.64
CA ILE A 61 6.79 10.54 -8.45
C ILE A 61 6.60 9.17 -7.82
N VAL A 62 5.83 9.11 -6.73
CA VAL A 62 5.31 7.87 -6.15
C VAL A 62 3.82 7.83 -6.43
N ALA A 63 3.32 6.75 -7.03
CA ALA A 63 1.95 6.76 -7.53
C ALA A 63 1.21 5.43 -7.34
N THR A 64 -0.12 5.53 -7.16
CA THR A 64 -1.01 4.38 -7.39
C THR A 64 -1.39 4.29 -8.87
N PRO A 65 -1.45 3.06 -9.47
CA PRO A 65 -1.57 2.90 -10.92
C PRO A 65 -2.78 3.63 -11.53
N GLY A 66 -3.99 3.46 -10.99
CA GLY A 66 -5.18 4.05 -11.57
C GLY A 66 -5.16 5.58 -11.64
N ARG A 67 -4.66 6.29 -10.60
CA ARG A 67 -4.54 7.75 -10.61
C ARG A 67 -3.42 8.22 -11.54
N MET A 68 -2.32 7.48 -11.59
CA MET A 68 -1.21 7.81 -12.49
C MET A 68 -1.65 7.75 -13.95
N LYS A 69 -2.33 6.70 -14.35
CA LYS A 69 -2.92 6.53 -15.68
C LYS A 69 -3.91 7.67 -16.02
N ASP A 70 -4.80 8.03 -15.09
CA ASP A 70 -5.73 9.16 -15.30
C ASP A 70 -4.97 10.48 -15.53
N MET A 71 -3.89 10.75 -14.80
CA MET A 71 -3.08 11.94 -14.99
C MET A 71 -2.28 11.94 -16.30
N ILE A 72 -1.78 10.79 -16.74
CA ILE A 72 -1.13 10.64 -18.06
C ILE A 72 -2.15 10.90 -19.16
N SER A 73 -3.31 10.28 -19.13
CA SER A 73 -4.36 10.43 -20.15
C SER A 73 -4.85 11.88 -20.28
N ARG A 74 -4.85 12.63 -19.19
CA ARG A 74 -5.18 14.06 -19.15
C ARG A 74 -3.99 14.99 -19.45
N ARG A 75 -2.82 14.45 -19.78
CA ARG A 75 -1.59 15.20 -20.02
C ARG A 75 -1.19 16.13 -18.86
N MET A 76 -1.48 15.70 -17.63
CA MET A 76 -1.14 16.41 -16.40
C MET A 76 0.25 16.08 -15.87
N VAL A 77 0.84 15.00 -16.36
CA VAL A 77 2.18 14.52 -16.02
C VAL A 77 2.90 14.04 -17.27
N ASP A 78 4.20 14.30 -17.33
CA ASP A 78 5.09 13.82 -18.39
C ASP A 78 6.12 12.86 -17.76
N ILE A 79 6.14 11.63 -18.24
CA ILE A 79 7.04 10.57 -17.80
C ILE A 79 7.96 10.06 -18.91
N SER A 80 8.05 10.81 -20.01
CA SER A 80 8.88 10.46 -21.17
C SER A 80 10.40 10.57 -20.90
N LYS A 81 10.80 11.09 -19.73
CA LYS A 81 12.20 11.25 -19.31
C LYS A 81 12.56 10.46 -18.07
N ILE A 82 11.75 9.46 -17.72
CA ILE A 82 12.01 8.56 -16.60
C ILE A 82 13.29 7.77 -16.87
N GLN A 83 14.19 7.77 -15.89
CA GLN A 83 15.43 6.99 -15.91
C GLN A 83 15.33 5.75 -15.02
N TYR A 84 14.50 5.81 -13.97
CA TYR A 84 14.28 4.74 -13.01
C TYR A 84 12.80 4.51 -12.80
N SER A 85 12.36 3.27 -12.93
CA SER A 85 11.02 2.84 -12.53
C SER A 85 11.10 1.75 -11.47
N VAL A 86 10.25 1.84 -10.46
CA VAL A 86 10.14 0.86 -9.40
C VAL A 86 8.69 0.38 -9.34
N LEU A 87 8.51 -0.94 -9.31
CA LEU A 87 7.23 -1.58 -9.03
C LEU A 87 7.35 -2.21 -7.64
N ASP A 88 6.68 -1.64 -6.65
CA ASP A 88 6.68 -2.13 -5.28
C ASP A 88 5.37 -2.87 -4.99
N GLU A 89 5.47 -4.00 -4.28
CA GLU A 89 4.34 -4.95 -4.09
C GLU A 89 3.66 -5.31 -5.42
N ALA A 90 4.46 -5.74 -6.41
CA ALA A 90 3.97 -5.97 -7.76
C ALA A 90 2.89 -7.05 -7.85
N ASP A 91 3.01 -8.15 -7.07
CA ASP A 91 1.98 -9.19 -6.96
C ASP A 91 0.67 -8.61 -6.43
N GLU A 92 0.75 -7.72 -5.46
CA GLU A 92 -0.42 -7.09 -4.87
C GLU A 92 -1.11 -6.14 -5.85
N MET A 93 -0.36 -5.35 -6.61
CA MET A 93 -0.95 -4.52 -7.68
C MET A 93 -1.70 -5.38 -8.71
N LEU A 94 -1.18 -6.57 -9.04
CA LEU A 94 -1.84 -7.49 -9.98
C LEU A 94 -3.10 -8.13 -9.36
N ASN A 95 -3.05 -8.52 -8.09
CA ASN A 95 -4.21 -9.03 -7.35
C ASN A 95 -5.35 -8.01 -7.29
N MET A 96 -5.02 -6.72 -7.27
CA MET A 96 -5.98 -5.62 -7.35
C MET A 96 -6.47 -5.30 -8.78
N GLY A 97 -5.97 -6.00 -9.79
CA GLY A 97 -6.38 -5.85 -11.19
C GLY A 97 -5.66 -4.74 -11.96
N PHE A 98 -4.56 -4.18 -11.45
CA PHE A 98 -3.82 -3.07 -12.09
C PHE A 98 -2.88 -3.50 -13.23
N LYS A 99 -2.96 -4.74 -13.72
CA LYS A 99 -2.08 -5.25 -14.78
C LYS A 99 -2.06 -4.36 -16.03
N GLU A 100 -3.24 -4.00 -16.52
CA GLU A 100 -3.38 -3.16 -17.70
C GLU A 100 -2.89 -1.74 -17.44
N ASP A 101 -3.18 -1.18 -16.25
CA ASP A 101 -2.76 0.17 -15.88
C ASP A 101 -1.23 0.26 -15.78
N ILE A 102 -0.57 -0.71 -15.15
CA ILE A 102 0.90 -0.79 -15.07
C ILE A 102 1.50 -0.89 -16.48
N THR A 103 0.94 -1.76 -17.32
CA THR A 103 1.42 -1.95 -18.68
C THR A 103 1.30 -0.67 -19.50
N ASP A 104 0.19 0.02 -19.38
CA ASP A 104 -0.08 1.30 -20.07
C ASP A 104 0.89 2.39 -19.57
N ILE A 105 1.03 2.57 -18.25
CA ILE A 105 1.95 3.55 -17.67
C ILE A 105 3.39 3.31 -18.14
N LEU A 106 3.89 2.08 -18.05
CA LEU A 106 5.27 1.77 -18.43
C LEU A 106 5.52 1.89 -19.93
N SER A 107 4.49 1.77 -20.78
CA SER A 107 4.60 2.01 -22.21
C SER A 107 4.85 3.48 -22.58
N HIS A 108 4.57 4.42 -21.68
CA HIS A 108 4.84 5.85 -21.83
C HIS A 108 6.21 6.29 -21.31
N THR A 109 7.01 5.35 -20.77
CA THR A 109 8.36 5.61 -20.27
C THR A 109 9.43 5.17 -21.29
N PRO A 110 10.65 5.72 -21.27
CA PRO A 110 11.74 5.28 -22.16
C PRO A 110 12.03 3.79 -22.04
N GLU A 111 12.46 3.17 -23.14
CA GLU A 111 12.83 1.75 -23.17
C GLU A 111 14.12 1.47 -22.39
N ASP A 112 15.09 2.38 -22.43
CA ASP A 112 16.40 2.29 -21.82
C ASP A 112 16.44 2.62 -20.32
N LYS A 113 15.26 2.86 -19.70
CA LYS A 113 15.16 3.08 -18.25
C LYS A 113 15.56 1.85 -17.44
N ASN A 114 16.08 2.06 -16.25
CA ASN A 114 16.28 1.00 -15.27
C ASN A 114 14.95 0.69 -14.56
N THR A 115 14.57 -0.59 -14.55
CA THR A 115 13.35 -1.03 -13.86
C THR A 115 13.70 -1.99 -12.72
N TRP A 116 13.16 -1.72 -11.53
CA TRP A 116 13.26 -2.59 -10.36
C TRP A 116 11.86 -3.07 -9.98
N LEU A 117 11.77 -4.34 -9.61
CA LEU A 117 10.53 -4.98 -9.23
C LEU A 117 10.71 -5.66 -7.87
N PHE A 118 9.88 -5.27 -6.91
CA PHE A 118 9.79 -5.86 -5.58
C PHE A 118 8.44 -6.56 -5.45
N SER A 119 8.48 -7.81 -4.97
CA SER A 119 7.28 -8.64 -4.84
C SER A 119 7.51 -9.72 -3.79
N ALA A 120 6.51 -9.99 -2.97
CA ALA A 120 6.55 -11.08 -2.00
C ALA A 120 6.44 -12.45 -2.68
N THR A 121 5.72 -12.51 -3.80
CA THR A 121 5.50 -13.72 -4.60
C THR A 121 5.83 -13.47 -6.07
N MET A 122 6.13 -14.54 -6.82
CA MET A 122 6.45 -14.45 -8.25
C MET A 122 5.47 -15.29 -9.10
N PRO A 123 4.17 -14.93 -9.14
CA PRO A 123 3.22 -15.59 -10.03
C PRO A 123 3.56 -15.30 -11.50
N LYS A 124 2.97 -16.07 -12.41
CA LYS A 124 3.23 -15.96 -13.86
C LYS A 124 3.01 -14.54 -14.41
N GLU A 125 2.04 -13.84 -13.87
CA GLU A 125 1.67 -12.48 -14.26
C GLU A 125 2.79 -11.49 -13.92
N VAL A 126 3.36 -11.56 -12.71
CA VAL A 126 4.51 -10.74 -12.28
C VAL A 126 5.73 -11.04 -13.16
N ALA A 127 6.02 -12.33 -13.38
CA ALA A 127 7.12 -12.75 -14.25
C ALA A 127 6.92 -12.23 -15.70
N THR A 128 5.69 -12.13 -16.18
CA THR A 128 5.38 -11.58 -17.51
C THR A 128 5.69 -10.08 -17.60
N ILE A 129 5.34 -9.31 -16.56
CA ILE A 129 5.68 -7.88 -16.48
C ILE A 129 7.20 -7.71 -16.42
N ALA A 130 7.89 -8.49 -15.58
CA ALA A 130 9.35 -8.43 -15.48
C ALA A 130 10.00 -8.69 -16.85
N LYS A 131 9.62 -9.74 -17.56
CA LYS A 131 10.13 -10.06 -18.90
C LYS A 131 9.85 -8.97 -19.94
N LYS A 132 8.74 -8.25 -19.81
CA LYS A 132 8.36 -7.22 -20.79
C LYS A 132 9.10 -5.91 -20.60
N PHE A 133 9.39 -5.51 -19.35
CA PHE A 133 9.89 -4.19 -19.01
C PHE A 133 11.28 -4.16 -18.37
N MET A 134 11.90 -5.32 -18.18
CA MET A 134 13.26 -5.45 -17.65
C MET A 134 14.13 -6.21 -18.65
N ASP A 135 15.29 -5.67 -18.92
CA ASP A 135 16.28 -6.33 -19.77
C ASP A 135 17.27 -7.10 -18.88
N ASN A 136 17.29 -8.43 -19.07
CA ASN A 136 18.21 -9.35 -18.38
C ASN A 136 18.38 -9.09 -16.86
N PRO A 137 17.25 -9.05 -16.09
CA PRO A 137 17.30 -8.65 -14.68
C PRO A 137 18.03 -9.67 -13.82
N THR A 138 18.75 -9.18 -12.81
CA THR A 138 19.27 -10.02 -11.73
C THR A 138 18.16 -10.31 -10.73
N GLU A 139 17.87 -11.61 -10.51
CA GLU A 139 16.91 -12.03 -9.49
C GLU A 139 17.62 -12.22 -8.15
N ILE A 140 17.14 -11.54 -7.12
CA ILE A 140 17.59 -11.69 -5.73
C ILE A 140 16.42 -12.20 -4.91
N THR A 141 16.54 -13.39 -4.34
CA THR A 141 15.52 -14.02 -3.49
C THR A 141 16.00 -14.07 -2.05
N VAL A 142 15.18 -13.60 -1.13
CA VAL A 142 15.40 -13.69 0.33
C VAL A 142 14.48 -14.74 0.91
N GLY A 143 15.02 -15.74 1.60
CA GLY A 143 14.26 -16.90 2.10
C GLY A 143 13.96 -17.93 1.00
N ASN A 144 13.17 -18.94 1.33
CA ASN A 144 12.70 -19.93 0.36
C ASN A 144 11.34 -19.49 -0.23
N LYS A 145 11.12 -19.77 -1.52
CA LYS A 145 9.82 -19.51 -2.16
C LYS A 145 8.71 -20.24 -1.39
N ASN A 146 7.74 -19.48 -0.88
CA ASN A 146 6.55 -19.94 -0.16
C ASN A 146 6.77 -20.45 1.29
N GLU A 147 7.87 -20.13 1.95
CA GLU A 147 7.99 -20.35 3.40
C GLU A 147 7.36 -19.20 4.18
N SER A 148 6.52 -19.53 5.17
CA SER A 148 6.11 -18.56 6.18
C SER A 148 7.30 -18.21 7.09
N THR A 149 7.35 -17.00 7.57
CA THR A 149 8.40 -16.53 8.49
C THR A 149 8.40 -17.41 9.75
N SER A 150 9.54 -17.97 10.13
CA SER A 150 9.71 -18.83 11.32
C SER A 150 9.31 -18.14 12.64
N ASN A 151 9.20 -16.82 12.62
CA ASN A 151 8.86 -16.00 13.78
C ASN A 151 7.35 -15.77 13.96
N VAL A 152 6.50 -16.34 13.07
CA VAL A 152 5.04 -16.23 13.16
C VAL A 152 4.44 -17.57 13.52
N THR A 153 3.72 -17.63 14.65
CA THR A 153 2.94 -18.80 15.05
C THR A 153 1.56 -18.72 14.40
N HIS A 154 1.17 -19.79 13.70
CA HIS A 154 -0.14 -19.89 13.07
C HIS A 154 -1.05 -20.79 13.90
N GLU A 155 -2.19 -20.26 14.30
CA GLU A 155 -3.24 -21.00 15.00
C GLU A 155 -4.56 -20.92 14.25
N TYR A 156 -5.38 -21.94 14.35
CA TYR A 156 -6.72 -21.92 13.77
C TYR A 156 -7.75 -22.53 14.72
N TYR A 157 -8.97 -21.96 14.70
CA TYR A 157 -10.07 -22.40 15.53
C TYR A 157 -11.29 -22.76 14.66
N LEU A 158 -11.77 -23.99 14.78
CA LEU A 158 -12.97 -24.45 14.09
C LEU A 158 -14.19 -24.04 14.89
N VAL A 159 -14.95 -23.09 14.37
CA VAL A 159 -16.14 -22.54 15.02
C VAL A 159 -17.29 -22.40 14.02
N ASN A 160 -18.55 -22.50 14.50
CA ASN A 160 -19.70 -22.15 13.67
C ASN A 160 -19.69 -20.66 13.32
N ALA A 161 -20.28 -20.31 12.17
CA ALA A 161 -20.33 -18.93 11.72
C ALA A 161 -20.96 -17.96 12.74
N ARG A 162 -21.98 -18.41 13.48
CA ARG A 162 -22.65 -17.65 14.54
C ARG A 162 -21.80 -17.40 15.77
N ASP A 163 -20.79 -18.24 16.00
CA ASP A 163 -19.97 -18.22 17.21
C ASP A 163 -18.61 -17.50 16.97
N ARG A 164 -18.34 -17.01 15.74
CA ARG A 164 -17.07 -16.37 15.37
C ARG A 164 -16.73 -15.18 16.24
N TYR A 165 -17.70 -14.31 16.49
CA TYR A 165 -17.48 -13.13 17.32
C TYR A 165 -17.16 -13.53 18.78
N GLN A 166 -17.85 -14.51 19.34
CA GLN A 166 -17.58 -15.00 20.69
C GLN A 166 -16.19 -15.65 20.81
N ALA A 167 -15.75 -16.34 19.77
CA ALA A 167 -14.39 -16.89 19.73
C ALA A 167 -13.34 -15.75 19.69
N LEU A 168 -13.53 -14.74 18.86
CA LEU A 168 -12.68 -13.55 18.83
C LEU A 168 -12.62 -12.85 20.18
N LYS A 169 -13.77 -12.65 20.82
CA LYS A 169 -13.85 -12.03 22.15
C LYS A 169 -13.06 -12.83 23.20
N ARG A 170 -13.18 -14.15 23.21
CA ARG A 170 -12.41 -15.02 24.14
C ARG A 170 -10.90 -14.92 23.90
N LEU A 171 -10.47 -14.80 22.65
CA LEU A 171 -9.06 -14.57 22.33
C LEU A 171 -8.57 -13.22 22.86
N ALA A 172 -9.38 -12.19 22.69
CA ALA A 172 -9.08 -10.86 23.22
C ALA A 172 -9.03 -10.86 24.76
N ASP A 173 -10.00 -11.49 25.44
CA ASP A 173 -10.03 -11.62 26.89
C ASP A 173 -8.82 -12.38 27.45
N ALA A 174 -8.34 -13.40 26.71
CA ALA A 174 -7.17 -14.18 27.08
C ALA A 174 -5.83 -13.43 26.88
N ASN A 175 -5.84 -12.36 26.10
CA ASN A 175 -4.66 -11.54 25.76
C ASN A 175 -4.92 -10.06 26.02
N PRO A 176 -4.88 -9.60 27.30
CA PRO A 176 -5.22 -8.22 27.65
C PRO A 176 -4.36 -7.15 26.94
N ASP A 177 -3.11 -7.49 26.63
CA ASP A 177 -2.17 -6.60 25.93
C ASP A 177 -2.21 -6.75 24.40
N ILE A 178 -3.30 -7.34 23.89
CA ILE A 178 -3.44 -7.57 22.44
C ILE A 178 -3.37 -6.25 21.66
N PHE A 179 -2.48 -6.19 20.67
CA PHE A 179 -2.43 -5.14 19.67
C PHE A 179 -2.55 -5.81 18.30
N SER A 180 -3.70 -5.65 17.64
CA SER A 180 -4.06 -6.58 16.55
C SER A 180 -4.72 -5.93 15.34
N VAL A 181 -4.56 -6.62 14.21
CA VAL A 181 -5.36 -6.40 13.00
C VAL A 181 -6.29 -7.57 12.79
N ILE A 182 -7.59 -7.31 12.70
CA ILE A 182 -8.63 -8.33 12.52
C ILE A 182 -9.18 -8.19 11.10
N PHE A 183 -8.90 -9.16 10.25
CA PHE A 183 -9.38 -9.16 8.87
C PHE A 183 -10.79 -9.72 8.75
N CYS A 184 -11.68 -8.93 8.12
CA CYS A 184 -13.02 -9.35 7.77
C CYS A 184 -13.22 -9.38 6.25
N ARG A 185 -14.04 -10.30 5.75
CA ARG A 185 -14.28 -10.50 4.32
C ARG A 185 -15.06 -9.37 3.67
N THR A 186 -15.96 -8.73 4.40
CA THR A 186 -16.83 -7.68 3.86
C THR A 186 -16.77 -6.42 4.71
N LYS A 187 -17.02 -5.26 4.08
CA LYS A 187 -17.13 -3.96 4.76
C LYS A 187 -18.17 -3.98 5.88
N ARG A 188 -19.30 -4.67 5.65
CA ARG A 188 -20.38 -4.80 6.63
C ARG A 188 -19.94 -5.61 7.86
N ASP A 189 -19.22 -6.71 7.65
CA ASP A 189 -18.71 -7.50 8.78
C ASP A 189 -17.64 -6.72 9.54
N THR A 190 -16.76 -6.00 8.83
CA THR A 190 -15.75 -5.12 9.42
C THR A 190 -16.39 -4.11 10.37
N GLN A 191 -17.39 -3.38 9.89
CA GLN A 191 -18.09 -2.38 10.69
C GLN A 191 -18.78 -3.02 11.90
N LYS A 192 -19.53 -4.12 11.69
CA LYS A 192 -20.25 -4.81 12.76
C LYS A 192 -19.34 -5.39 13.84
N VAL A 193 -18.22 -6.01 13.44
CA VAL A 193 -17.26 -6.56 14.42
C VAL A 193 -16.62 -5.44 15.25
N ALA A 194 -16.25 -4.32 14.63
CA ALA A 194 -15.71 -3.19 15.36
C ALA A 194 -16.73 -2.60 16.35
N GLU A 195 -17.98 -2.43 15.93
CA GLU A 195 -19.08 -1.94 16.79
C GLU A 195 -19.29 -2.88 17.98
N ASN A 196 -19.38 -4.19 17.77
CA ASN A 196 -19.54 -5.16 18.84
C ASN A 196 -18.37 -5.11 19.83
N LEU A 197 -17.13 -4.97 19.35
CA LEU A 197 -15.95 -4.86 20.22
C LEU A 197 -16.02 -3.58 21.08
N ILE A 198 -16.44 -2.45 20.47
CA ILE A 198 -16.61 -1.19 21.22
C ILE A 198 -17.73 -1.31 22.26
N GLU A 199 -18.86 -1.93 21.92
CA GLU A 199 -19.98 -2.19 22.86
C GLU A 199 -19.56 -3.09 24.02
N ASP A 200 -18.67 -4.06 23.75
CA ASP A 200 -18.10 -4.93 24.78
C ASP A 200 -16.93 -4.28 25.58
N GLY A 201 -16.62 -3.01 25.31
CA GLY A 201 -15.63 -2.23 26.06
C GLY A 201 -14.19 -2.30 25.56
N TYR A 202 -13.94 -2.88 24.38
CA TYR A 202 -12.60 -2.89 23.77
C TYR A 202 -12.31 -1.61 23.00
N SER A 203 -11.03 -1.24 22.94
CA SER A 203 -10.55 -0.14 22.09
C SER A 203 -10.38 -0.64 20.65
N ALA A 204 -11.41 -0.47 19.85
CA ALA A 204 -11.45 -0.96 18.47
C ALA A 204 -11.81 0.14 17.46
N GLY A 205 -11.43 -0.07 16.20
CA GLY A 205 -11.79 0.81 15.10
C GLY A 205 -11.95 0.05 13.78
N ALA A 206 -12.89 0.49 12.93
CA ALA A 206 -13.14 -0.11 11.63
C ALA A 206 -12.35 0.60 10.53
N LEU A 207 -11.80 -0.18 9.57
CA LEU A 207 -11.12 0.35 8.38
C LEU A 207 -11.63 -0.37 7.12
N HIS A 208 -12.42 0.32 6.31
CA HIS A 208 -12.98 -0.23 5.08
C HIS A 208 -13.26 0.86 4.03
N GLY A 209 -13.56 0.44 2.80
CA GLY A 209 -13.67 1.34 1.66
C GLY A 209 -14.85 2.31 1.65
N ASP A 210 -15.83 2.17 2.56
CA ASP A 210 -16.97 3.10 2.65
C ASP A 210 -16.66 4.31 3.57
N LEU A 211 -15.55 4.25 4.31
CA LEU A 211 -15.08 5.40 5.07
C LEU A 211 -14.55 6.48 4.13
N SER A 212 -14.85 7.74 4.45
CA SER A 212 -14.16 8.87 3.81
C SER A 212 -12.67 8.82 4.11
N GLN A 213 -11.87 9.49 3.26
CA GLN A 213 -10.42 9.47 3.45
C GLN A 213 -10.01 10.07 4.80
N ASN A 214 -10.67 11.14 5.23
CA ASN A 214 -10.38 11.75 6.55
C ASN A 214 -10.66 10.77 7.70
N GLN A 215 -11.74 9.98 7.61
CA GLN A 215 -12.04 8.95 8.61
C GLN A 215 -10.98 7.86 8.63
N ARG A 216 -10.54 7.38 7.44
CA ARG A 216 -9.47 6.39 7.34
C ARG A 216 -8.16 6.90 7.97
N ASP A 217 -7.78 8.14 7.64
CA ASP A 217 -6.56 8.78 8.17
C ASP A 217 -6.63 8.91 9.70
N LEU A 218 -7.80 9.26 10.26
CA LEU A 218 -8.02 9.34 11.71
C LEU A 218 -7.89 7.98 12.39
N VAL A 219 -8.55 6.94 11.85
CA VAL A 219 -8.48 5.58 12.39
C VAL A 219 -7.04 5.08 12.38
N MET A 220 -6.34 5.23 11.25
CA MET A 220 -4.95 4.82 11.12
C MET A 220 -4.02 5.57 12.07
N LYS A 221 -4.23 6.88 12.23
CA LYS A 221 -3.46 7.69 13.20
C LYS A 221 -3.70 7.21 14.64
N SER A 222 -4.94 6.94 15.01
CA SER A 222 -5.29 6.43 16.33
C SER A 222 -4.70 5.04 16.58
N PHE A 223 -4.69 4.17 15.58
CA PHE A 223 -4.07 2.85 15.68
C PHE A 223 -2.54 2.94 15.84
N ARG A 224 -1.84 3.72 15.01
CA ARG A 224 -0.38 3.95 15.15
C ARG A 224 0.03 4.57 16.48
N ASN A 225 -0.86 5.34 17.10
CA ASN A 225 -0.63 5.96 18.41
C ASN A 225 -1.11 5.09 19.59
N ASN A 226 -1.42 3.82 19.37
CA ASN A 226 -1.93 2.88 20.37
C ASN A 226 -3.22 3.37 21.09
N GLN A 227 -3.98 4.29 20.48
CA GLN A 227 -5.28 4.71 20.97
C GLN A 227 -6.39 3.72 20.61
N ILE A 228 -6.17 2.92 19.59
CA ILE A 228 -6.98 1.77 19.19
C ILE A 228 -6.08 0.54 19.29
N GLN A 229 -6.52 -0.49 20.03
CA GLN A 229 -5.80 -1.75 20.20
C GLN A 229 -6.16 -2.77 19.12
N MET A 230 -7.38 -2.73 18.61
CA MET A 230 -7.90 -3.69 17.64
C MET A 230 -8.37 -2.97 16.38
N LEU A 231 -7.62 -3.08 15.31
CA LEU A 231 -8.02 -2.57 14.01
C LEU A 231 -8.80 -3.65 13.25
N VAL A 232 -10.08 -3.45 13.04
CA VAL A 232 -10.90 -4.35 12.23
C VAL A 232 -10.92 -3.83 10.80
N ALA A 233 -10.44 -4.60 9.85
CA ALA A 233 -10.23 -4.13 8.49
C ALA A 233 -10.66 -5.12 7.42
N THR A 234 -11.01 -4.62 6.23
CA THR A 234 -11.05 -5.47 5.05
C THR A 234 -9.62 -5.66 4.52
N ASP A 235 -9.36 -6.78 3.87
CA ASP A 235 -8.08 -7.10 3.26
C ASP A 235 -7.54 -5.94 2.39
N VAL A 236 -8.36 -5.39 1.50
CA VAL A 236 -7.98 -4.26 0.62
C VAL A 236 -7.65 -2.98 1.41
N ALA A 237 -8.37 -2.70 2.50
CA ALA A 237 -8.19 -1.46 3.24
C ALA A 237 -6.96 -1.50 4.18
N ALA A 238 -6.55 -2.70 4.61
CA ALA A 238 -5.40 -2.89 5.47
C ALA A 238 -4.08 -3.14 4.73
N ARG A 239 -4.10 -3.16 3.41
CA ARG A 239 -2.89 -3.32 2.60
C ARG A 239 -1.96 -2.13 2.74
N GLY A 240 -0.67 -2.41 2.86
CA GLY A 240 0.36 -1.38 3.05
C GLY A 240 0.29 -0.70 4.41
N ILE A 241 -0.37 -1.29 5.40
CA ILE A 241 -0.29 -0.84 6.79
C ILE A 241 1.07 -1.24 7.33
N ASP A 242 1.88 -0.25 7.64
CA ASP A 242 3.12 -0.40 8.37
C ASP A 242 2.89 0.14 9.79
N VAL A 243 2.81 -0.78 10.74
CA VAL A 243 2.61 -0.50 12.16
C VAL A 243 3.45 -1.49 12.95
N ASP A 244 4.35 -0.95 13.75
CA ASP A 244 5.20 -1.73 14.62
C ASP A 244 4.41 -2.39 15.77
N ASP A 245 5.00 -3.41 16.36
CA ASP A 245 4.51 -4.06 17.58
C ASP A 245 3.13 -4.75 17.50
N ILE A 246 2.64 -5.04 16.29
CA ILE A 246 1.43 -5.86 16.14
C ILE A 246 1.70 -7.26 16.70
N THR A 247 0.90 -7.63 17.69
CA THR A 247 1.05 -8.93 18.39
C THR A 247 0.23 -10.04 17.74
N HIS A 248 -0.90 -9.71 17.13
CA HIS A 248 -1.85 -10.69 16.57
C HIS A 248 -2.46 -10.18 15.23
N VAL A 249 -2.67 -11.12 14.32
CA VAL A 249 -3.40 -10.90 13.08
C VAL A 249 -4.46 -11.99 12.94
#